data_13d882399f1f88ec6322888dcea67fac
#
_entry.id   13d882399f1f88ec6322888dcea67fac
#
_cell.length_a   1.000
_cell.length_b   1.000
_cell.length_c   1.000
_cell.angle_alpha   90.00
_cell.angle_beta   90.00
_cell.angle_gamma   90.00
#
_symmetry.space_group_name_H-M   'P 1'
#
loop_
_entity.id
_entity.type
_entity.pdbx_description
1 polymer ?
#
loop_
_entity_poly.entity_id
_entity_poly.type
_entity_poly.pdbx_seq_one_letter_code
_entity_poly.pdbx_strand_id
1 'polypeptide(L)' 'MKVTPENVRDFILQGLACEHIHVDGDGRHFAAVIVSGEFEGKGMLQRHKQVYQVLGDRMEKIHALSMKTLTPAQWADNH' A
#
# COMPACT_ATOMS: atom_id res chain seq x y z
N MET A 1 -2.70 -8.39 -19.25
CA MET A 1 -3.59 -7.32 -18.79
C MET A 1 -2.77 -6.26 -18.06
N LYS A 2 -3.03 -5.01 -18.34
CA LYS A 2 -2.27 -3.93 -17.75
C LYS A 2 -2.86 -3.55 -16.39
N VAL A 3 -2.01 -3.54 -15.36
CA VAL A 3 -2.43 -3.16 -14.02
C VAL A 3 -2.49 -1.64 -13.90
N THR A 4 -3.57 -1.13 -13.33
CA THR A 4 -3.78 0.31 -13.10
C THR A 4 -3.55 0.65 -11.63
N PRO A 5 -3.35 1.94 -11.30
CA PRO A 5 -3.28 2.35 -9.89
C PRO A 5 -4.51 1.94 -9.09
N GLU A 6 -5.70 1.99 -9.71
CA GLU A 6 -6.95 1.57 -9.06
C GLU A 6 -6.93 0.08 -8.75
N ASN A 7 -6.35 -0.74 -9.63
CA ASN A 7 -6.21 -2.17 -9.37
C ASN A 7 -5.33 -2.41 -8.16
N VAL A 8 -4.18 -1.73 -8.07
CA VAL A 8 -3.26 -1.88 -6.93
C VAL A 8 -3.96 -1.49 -5.64
N ARG A 9 -4.66 -0.36 -5.66
CA ARG A 9 -5.43 0.11 -4.51
C ARG A 9 -6.44 -0.94 -4.06
N ASP A 10 -7.21 -1.49 -4.99
CA ASP A 10 -8.23 -2.48 -4.66
C ASP A 10 -7.62 -3.77 -4.13
N PHE A 11 -6.49 -4.21 -4.69
CA PHE A 11 -5.79 -5.38 -4.19
C PHE A 11 -5.38 -5.21 -2.73
N ILE A 12 -4.87 -4.04 -2.37
CA ILE A 12 -4.46 -3.76 -1.00
C ILE A 12 -5.67 -3.71 -0.07
N LEU A 13 -6.75 -3.05 -0.50
CA LEU A 13 -7.94 -2.92 0.31
C LEU A 13 -8.65 -4.25 0.59
N GLN A 14 -8.43 -5.26 -0.25
CA GLN A 14 -9.04 -6.57 -0.04
C GLN A 14 -8.48 -7.28 1.19
N GLY A 15 -7.25 -6.95 1.61
CA GLY A 15 -6.63 -7.64 2.73
C GLY A 15 -6.10 -6.74 3.83
N LEU A 16 -6.30 -5.43 3.73
CA LEU A 16 -5.79 -4.47 4.72
C LEU A 16 -6.83 -3.39 4.96
N ALA A 17 -7.19 -3.19 6.22
CA ALA A 17 -8.11 -2.12 6.60
C ALA A 17 -7.36 -0.79 6.58
N CYS A 18 -7.68 0.07 5.64
CA CYS A 18 -7.01 1.36 5.47
C CYS A 18 -7.96 2.51 5.80
N GLU A 19 -7.47 3.50 6.53
CA GLU A 19 -8.20 4.75 6.75
C GLU A 19 -8.04 5.68 5.55
N HIS A 20 -6.90 5.58 4.89
CA HIS A 20 -6.62 6.34 3.68
C HIS A 20 -5.67 5.52 2.82
N ILE A 21 -5.90 5.56 1.53
CA ILE A 21 -4.99 4.94 0.56
C ILE A 21 -5.04 5.72 -0.74
N HIS A 22 -3.88 6.01 -1.28
CA HIS A 22 -3.74 6.68 -2.57
C HIS A 22 -2.65 5.98 -3.36
N VAL A 23 -2.94 5.63 -4.61
CA VAL A 23 -1.98 4.98 -5.50
C VAL A 23 -1.91 5.75 -6.80
N ASP A 24 -0.69 6.09 -7.20
CA ASP A 24 -0.39 6.67 -8.50
C ASP A 24 0.52 5.74 -9.27
N GLY A 25 0.58 5.91 -10.58
CA GLY A 25 1.51 5.14 -11.36
C GLY A 25 1.28 5.29 -12.87
N ASP A 26 2.28 4.86 -13.64
CA ASP A 26 2.27 4.92 -15.10
C ASP A 26 2.02 3.55 -15.75
N GLY A 27 1.68 2.54 -14.94
CA GLY A 27 1.46 1.17 -15.41
C GLY A 27 2.67 0.27 -15.18
N ARG A 28 3.85 0.83 -14.92
CA ARG A 28 5.07 0.08 -14.61
C ARG A 28 5.57 0.38 -13.20
N HIS A 29 5.60 1.65 -12.84
CA HIS A 29 6.03 2.10 -11.52
C HIS A 29 4.82 2.66 -10.80
N PHE A 30 4.58 2.15 -9.60
CA PHE A 30 3.46 2.60 -8.76
C PHE A 30 4.00 3.17 -7.47
N ALA A 31 3.31 4.19 -6.96
CA ALA A 31 3.62 4.78 -5.67
C ALA A 31 2.33 4.79 -4.84
N ALA A 32 2.40 4.23 -3.65
CA ALA A 32 1.25 4.11 -2.76
C ALA A 32 1.50 4.83 -1.45
N VAL A 33 0.49 5.56 -0.98
CA VAL A 33 0.45 6.07 0.39
C VAL A 33 -0.66 5.29 1.11
N ILE A 34 -0.29 4.59 2.17
CA ILE A 34 -1.20 3.68 2.87
C ILE A 34 -1.25 4.06 4.35
N VAL A 35 -2.43 4.40 4.83
CA VAL A 35 -2.66 4.75 6.23
C VAL A 35 -3.54 3.68 6.85
N SER A 36 -3.04 2.99 7.86
CA SER A 36 -3.76 1.91 8.49
C SER A 36 -3.43 1.81 9.98
N GLY A 37 -4.47 1.60 10.79
CA GLY A 37 -4.29 1.30 12.21
C GLY A 37 -3.58 -0.02 12.44
N GLU A 38 -3.59 -0.91 11.45
CA GLU A 38 -2.88 -2.19 11.56
C GLU A 38 -1.36 -2.02 11.58
N PHE A 39 -0.85 -0.86 11.21
CA PHE A 39 0.58 -0.58 11.24
C PHE A 39 1.09 -0.14 12.61
N GLU A 40 0.22 0.08 13.57
CA GLU A 40 0.63 0.51 14.90
C GLU A 40 1.49 -0.56 15.56
N GLY A 41 2.58 -0.11 16.18
CA GLY A 41 3.53 -1.02 16.83
C GLY A 41 4.47 -1.73 15.87
N LYS A 42 4.37 -1.48 14.57
CA LYS A 42 5.20 -2.13 13.55
C LYS A 42 6.19 -1.14 12.95
N GLY A 43 7.42 -1.62 12.74
CA GLY A 43 8.42 -0.83 12.03
C GLY A 43 8.20 -0.88 10.53
N MET A 44 8.97 -0.07 9.81
CA MET A 44 8.84 0.08 8.34
C MET A 44 8.91 -1.27 7.61
N LEU A 45 9.88 -2.10 7.97
CA LEU A 45 10.06 -3.40 7.31
C LEU A 45 8.84 -4.30 7.49
N GLN A 46 8.30 -4.33 8.70
CA GLN A 46 7.15 -5.17 9.01
C GLN A 46 5.90 -4.69 8.26
N ARG A 47 5.73 -3.38 8.15
CA ARG A 47 4.60 -2.79 7.42
C ARG A 47 4.68 -3.14 5.95
N HIS A 48 5.85 -3.03 5.34
CA HIS A 48 6.03 -3.36 3.94
C HIS A 48 5.81 -4.84 3.68
N LYS A 49 6.30 -5.70 4.57
CA LYS A 49 6.04 -7.14 4.46
C LYS A 49 4.56 -7.46 4.53
N GLN A 50 3.83 -6.78 5.39
CA GLN A 50 2.38 -6.97 5.51
C GLN A 50 1.67 -6.64 4.20
N VAL A 51 2.04 -5.53 3.56
CA VAL A 51 1.45 -5.14 2.29
C VAL A 51 1.78 -6.17 1.20
N TYR A 52 3.02 -6.63 1.13
CA TYR A 52 3.40 -7.66 0.17
C TYR A 52 2.62 -8.96 0.38
N GLN A 53 2.37 -9.33 1.63
CA GLN A 53 1.56 -10.51 1.94
C GLN A 53 0.11 -10.34 1.46
N VAL A 54 -0.44 -9.16 1.63
CA VAL A 54 -1.79 -8.85 1.16
C VAL A 54 -1.85 -8.95 -0.37
N LEU A 55 -0.84 -8.43 -1.06
CA LEU A 55 -0.78 -8.49 -2.51
C LEU A 55 -0.57 -9.91 -3.03
N GLY A 56 0.25 -10.70 -2.30
CA GLY A 56 0.48 -12.09 -2.66
C GLY A 56 0.95 -12.26 -4.10
N ASP A 57 0.32 -13.17 -4.82
CA ASP A 57 0.68 -13.47 -6.22
C ASP A 57 0.49 -12.28 -7.16
N ARG A 58 -0.31 -11.29 -6.76
CA ARG A 58 -0.55 -10.11 -7.58
C ARG A 58 0.68 -9.23 -7.73
N MET A 59 1.67 -9.39 -6.82
CA MET A 59 2.95 -8.68 -6.97
C MET A 59 3.67 -9.02 -8.27
N GLU A 60 3.45 -10.20 -8.81
CA GLU A 60 4.04 -10.60 -10.09
C GLU A 60 3.57 -9.72 -11.25
N LYS A 61 2.39 -9.12 -11.10
CA LYS A 61 1.80 -8.25 -12.11
C LYS A 61 2.23 -6.80 -11.96
N ILE A 62 2.86 -6.48 -10.83
CA ILE A 62 3.31 -5.12 -10.51
C ILE A 62 4.81 -5.06 -10.73
N HIS A 63 5.24 -4.24 -11.70
CA HIS A 63 6.66 -4.16 -12.05
C HIS A 63 7.48 -3.55 -10.91
N ALA A 64 7.05 -2.42 -10.39
CA ALA A 64 7.72 -1.74 -9.27
C ALA A 64 6.68 -1.03 -8.42
N LEU A 65 6.84 -1.14 -7.10
CA LEU A 65 5.94 -0.51 -6.14
C LEU A 65 6.76 0.16 -5.04
N SER A 66 6.62 1.47 -4.93
CA SER A 66 7.10 2.24 -3.79
C SER A 66 5.93 2.47 -2.86
N MET A 67 6.17 2.41 -1.55
CA MET A 67 5.08 2.65 -0.62
C MET A 67 5.53 3.48 0.57
N LYS A 68 4.62 4.31 1.04
CA LYS A 68 4.75 5.06 2.27
C LYS A 68 3.66 4.55 3.21
N THR A 69 4.05 3.98 4.33
CA THR A 69 3.12 3.37 5.28
C THR A 69 3.07 4.19 6.55
N LEU A 70 1.87 4.56 6.95
CA LEU A 70 1.66 5.46 8.09
C LEU A 70 0.57 4.91 8.99
N THR A 71 0.70 5.18 10.30
CA THR A 71 -0.41 5.01 11.22
C THR A 71 -1.34 6.21 11.09
N PRO A 72 -2.59 6.11 11.55
CA PRO A 72 -3.49 7.27 11.56
C PRO A 72 -2.90 8.48 12.29
N ALA A 73 -2.20 8.25 13.40
CA ALA A 73 -1.55 9.34 14.14
C ALA A 73 -0.46 10.02 13.32
N GLN A 74 0.37 9.22 12.62
CA GLN A 74 1.42 9.76 11.76
C GLN A 74 0.84 10.55 10.59
N TRP A 75 -0.26 10.06 10.04
CA TRP A 75 -0.96 10.76 8.96
C TRP A 75 -1.51 12.10 9.42
N ALA A 76 -2.11 12.14 10.61
CA ALA A 76 -2.64 13.36 11.19
C ALA A 76 -1.52 14.38 11.44
N ASP A 77 -0.36 13.90 11.92
CA ASP A 77 0.77 14.78 12.21
C ASP A 77 1.41 15.39 10.95
N ASN A 78 1.25 14.73 9.80
CA ASN A 78 1.82 15.18 8.53
C ASN A 78 0.87 16.07 7.73
N HIS A 79 -0.26 16.37 8.27
CA HIS A 79 -1.24 17.27 7.69
C HIS A 79 -1.42 18.49 8.59
#